data_fec26ebd53c2a574ba14ac8714715f5e
#
_entry.id   fec26ebd53c2a574ba14ac8714715f5e
#
_cell.length_a   1.000
_cell.length_b   1.000
_cell.length_c   1.000
_cell.angle_alpha   90.00
_cell.angle_beta   90.00
_cell.angle_gamma   90.00
#
_symmetry.space_group_name_H-M   'P 1'
#
loop_
_entity.id
_entity.type
_entity.pdbx_description
1 polymer ?
#
loop_
_entity_poly.entity_id
_entity_poly.type
_entity_poly.pdbx_seq_one_letter_code
_entity_poly.pdbx_strand_id
1 'polypeptide(L)'
;IQHNGFVTTEQLVEQFKVTPQTIRRDLNELAKHKKLRRHHGGAGIDSSTVNTDYQARKIMELEAKERIAEAMIKLIPDNSSMFINIGTTTETIAKALLKKKNLQIVTNNLHVASILSAKDDFHVIIAGGEVRSRDGGIVGEATRDFINQFKMDFGIIGISGIHNDGSLLDFDYREVRVAQSIIANSGQVLLAADHSKFGRNAMVRLGNITQADHVFTDQLP
;
A
#
# COMPACT_ATOMS: atom_id res chain seq x y z
N ILE A 1 -18.90 -1.44 10.94
CA ILE A 1 -17.63 -0.70 10.80
C ILE A 1 -16.66 -1.11 11.90
N GLN A 2 -17.08 -1.17 13.18
CA GLN A 2 -16.20 -1.45 14.33
C GLN A 2 -15.42 -2.78 14.22
N HIS A 3 -15.97 -3.83 13.59
CA HIS A 3 -15.31 -5.13 13.47
C HIS A 3 -14.33 -5.23 12.29
N ASN A 4 -14.60 -4.56 11.16
CA ASN A 4 -13.82 -4.71 9.92
C ASN A 4 -13.03 -3.43 9.57
N GLY A 5 -13.14 -2.38 10.37
CA GLY A 5 -12.49 -1.09 10.14
C GLY A 5 -13.04 -0.29 8.95
N PHE A 6 -13.77 -0.93 8.03
CA PHE A 6 -14.35 -0.33 6.82
C PHE A 6 -15.62 -1.06 6.39
N VAL A 7 -16.52 -0.34 5.72
CA VAL A 7 -17.75 -0.89 5.12
C VAL A 7 -18.03 -0.18 3.80
N THR A 8 -18.44 -0.93 2.77
CA THR A 8 -18.83 -0.34 1.49
C THR A 8 -20.25 0.22 1.52
N THR A 9 -20.54 1.16 0.61
CA THR A 9 -21.89 1.69 0.43
C THR A 9 -22.86 0.57 0.06
N GLU A 10 -22.43 -0.37 -0.79
CA GLU A 10 -23.24 -1.52 -1.26
C GLU A 10 -23.59 -2.45 -0.09
N GLN A 11 -22.62 -2.79 0.78
CA GLN A 11 -22.86 -3.60 1.98
C GLN A 11 -23.90 -2.95 2.90
N LEU A 12 -23.85 -1.63 3.07
CA LEU A 12 -24.83 -0.90 3.89
C LEU A 12 -26.21 -0.85 3.22
N VAL A 13 -26.27 -0.67 1.90
CA VAL A 13 -27.50 -0.74 1.11
C VAL A 13 -28.18 -2.09 1.29
N GLU A 14 -27.44 -3.17 1.17
CA GLU A 14 -27.96 -4.54 1.35
C GLU A 14 -28.43 -4.78 2.79
N GLN A 15 -27.64 -4.36 3.78
CA GLN A 15 -27.92 -4.55 5.20
C GLN A 15 -29.15 -3.77 5.67
N PHE A 16 -29.27 -2.49 5.27
CA PHE A 16 -30.34 -1.59 5.72
C PHE A 16 -31.54 -1.52 4.76
N LYS A 17 -31.43 -2.12 3.58
CA LYS A 17 -32.48 -2.13 2.53
C LYS A 17 -32.94 -0.72 2.14
N VAL A 18 -32.00 0.21 2.04
CA VAL A 18 -32.23 1.61 1.65
C VAL A 18 -31.44 1.95 0.37
N THR A 19 -31.69 3.13 -0.21
CA THR A 19 -31.00 3.52 -1.45
C THR A 19 -29.52 3.89 -1.19
N PRO A 20 -28.62 3.74 -2.19
CA PRO A 20 -27.24 4.20 -2.09
C PRO A 20 -27.13 5.70 -1.73
N GLN A 21 -28.12 6.50 -2.17
CA GLN A 21 -28.14 7.94 -1.89
C GLN A 21 -28.43 8.23 -0.42
N THR A 22 -29.32 7.45 0.22
CA THR A 22 -29.59 7.53 1.66
C THR A 22 -28.32 7.22 2.44
N ILE A 23 -27.66 6.09 2.14
CA ILE A 23 -26.42 5.70 2.78
C ILE A 23 -25.35 6.79 2.62
N ARG A 24 -25.14 7.33 1.42
CA ARG A 24 -24.14 8.38 1.19
C ARG A 24 -24.42 9.63 2.02
N ARG A 25 -25.67 10.04 2.15
CA ARG A 25 -26.09 11.19 2.97
C ARG A 25 -25.76 10.94 4.44
N ASP A 26 -26.17 9.80 4.97
CA ASP A 26 -25.98 9.46 6.39
C ASP A 26 -24.51 9.31 6.75
N LEU A 27 -23.70 8.68 5.87
CA LEU A 27 -22.27 8.60 6.04
C LEU A 27 -21.59 9.98 5.98
N ASN A 28 -22.04 10.90 5.13
CA ASN A 28 -21.52 12.26 5.07
C ASN A 28 -21.84 13.04 6.35
N GLU A 29 -23.02 12.85 6.92
CA GLU A 29 -23.41 13.46 8.19
C GLU A 29 -22.53 12.94 9.35
N LEU A 30 -22.34 11.62 9.44
CA LEU A 30 -21.46 11.01 10.44
C LEU A 30 -20.00 11.47 10.29
N ALA A 31 -19.53 11.68 9.07
CA ALA A 31 -18.19 12.19 8.80
C ALA A 31 -18.02 13.65 9.24
N LYS A 32 -19.02 14.51 9.03
CA LYS A 32 -19.04 15.90 9.56
C LYS A 32 -18.88 15.95 11.07
N HIS A 33 -19.46 14.97 11.77
CA HIS A 33 -19.33 14.82 13.22
C HIS A 33 -18.07 14.05 13.65
N LYS A 34 -17.12 13.78 12.73
CA LYS A 34 -15.86 13.04 12.98
C LYS A 34 -16.07 11.66 13.61
N LYS A 35 -17.25 11.04 13.41
CA LYS A 35 -17.56 9.68 13.89
C LYS A 35 -17.01 8.57 13.00
N LEU A 36 -16.69 8.91 11.75
CA LEU A 36 -16.05 8.03 10.76
C LEU A 36 -15.33 8.86 9.70
N ARG A 37 -14.50 8.22 8.89
CA ARG A 37 -13.85 8.81 7.71
C ARG A 37 -14.51 8.30 6.43
N ARG A 38 -14.78 9.23 5.50
CA ARG A 38 -15.27 8.88 4.17
C ARG A 38 -14.13 8.40 3.29
N HIS A 39 -14.41 7.38 2.50
CA HIS A 39 -13.56 6.89 1.44
C HIS A 39 -14.38 6.73 0.16
N HIS A 40 -13.71 6.67 -1.00
CA HIS A 40 -14.40 6.35 -2.25
C HIS A 40 -15.01 4.95 -2.12
N GLY A 41 -16.35 4.86 -2.33
CA GLY A 41 -17.11 3.61 -2.21
C GLY A 41 -17.54 3.20 -0.79
N GLY A 42 -17.15 3.92 0.30
CA GLY A 42 -17.53 3.48 1.64
C GLY A 42 -17.14 4.43 2.78
N ALA A 43 -17.02 3.88 3.98
CA ALA A 43 -16.59 4.60 5.17
C ALA A 43 -15.83 3.69 6.13
N GLY A 44 -14.88 4.26 6.88
CA GLY A 44 -14.07 3.57 7.88
C GLY A 44 -13.96 4.34 9.20
N ILE A 45 -13.44 3.67 10.22
CA ILE A 45 -13.05 4.29 11.48
C ILE A 45 -11.53 4.32 11.52
N ASP A 46 -10.96 5.50 11.78
CA ASP A 46 -9.52 5.62 11.97
C ASP A 46 -9.11 5.00 13.32
N SER A 47 -8.14 4.12 13.26
CA SER A 47 -7.47 3.56 14.42
C SER A 47 -5.97 3.75 14.25
N SER A 48 -5.26 4.10 15.33
CA SER A 48 -3.80 4.16 15.32
C SER A 48 -3.14 2.81 15.55
N THR A 49 -3.90 1.80 15.99
CA THR A 49 -3.39 0.48 16.38
C THR A 49 -3.84 -0.66 15.47
N VAL A 50 -4.96 -0.47 14.74
CA VAL A 50 -5.53 -1.50 13.86
C VAL A 50 -5.65 -0.96 12.44
N ASN A 51 -5.03 -1.65 11.49
CA ASN A 51 -5.16 -1.32 10.08
C ASN A 51 -6.52 -1.78 9.54
N THR A 52 -7.02 -1.08 8.52
CA THR A 52 -8.18 -1.51 7.73
C THR A 52 -7.94 -2.90 7.14
N ASP A 53 -8.98 -3.72 7.10
CA ASP A 53 -8.93 -5.06 6.52
C ASP A 53 -8.33 -5.07 5.10
N TYR A 54 -7.60 -6.13 4.77
CA TYR A 54 -6.90 -6.24 3.50
C TYR A 54 -7.85 -6.25 2.30
N GLN A 55 -8.97 -6.98 2.34
CA GLN A 55 -9.92 -7.04 1.25
C GLN A 55 -10.59 -5.67 1.03
N ALA A 56 -10.91 -4.98 2.13
CA ALA A 56 -11.40 -3.61 2.07
C ALA A 56 -10.37 -2.68 1.42
N ARG A 57 -9.08 -2.78 1.80
CA ARG A 57 -8.01 -1.97 1.22
C ARG A 57 -7.80 -2.22 -0.28
N LYS A 58 -8.08 -3.43 -0.80
CA LYS A 58 -7.98 -3.72 -2.25
C LYS A 58 -8.93 -2.88 -3.09
N ILE A 59 -10.12 -2.62 -2.58
CA ILE A 59 -11.16 -1.84 -3.30
C ILE A 59 -11.15 -0.36 -2.95
N MET A 60 -10.64 0.00 -1.75
CA MET A 60 -10.53 1.40 -1.34
C MET A 60 -9.58 2.16 -2.25
N GLU A 61 -10.03 3.32 -2.75
CA GLU A 61 -9.24 4.23 -3.58
C GLU A 61 -8.57 3.53 -4.79
N LEU A 62 -9.28 2.54 -5.41
CA LEU A 62 -8.70 1.73 -6.49
C LEU A 62 -8.29 2.60 -7.69
N GLU A 63 -9.16 3.51 -8.14
CA GLU A 63 -8.85 4.43 -9.23
C GLU A 63 -7.65 5.33 -8.94
N ALA A 64 -7.52 5.79 -7.69
CA ALA A 64 -6.36 6.56 -7.25
C ALA A 64 -5.07 5.74 -7.35
N LYS A 65 -5.09 4.49 -6.87
CA LYS A 65 -3.96 3.56 -6.97
C LYS A 65 -3.57 3.26 -8.41
N GLU A 66 -4.54 3.11 -9.30
CA GLU A 66 -4.31 2.90 -10.74
C GLU A 66 -3.64 4.11 -11.38
N ARG A 67 -4.09 5.34 -11.07
CA ARG A 67 -3.42 6.57 -11.55
C ARG A 67 -1.99 6.69 -11.02
N ILE A 68 -1.77 6.38 -9.74
CA ILE A 68 -0.43 6.35 -9.13
C ILE A 68 0.46 5.33 -9.84
N ALA A 69 -0.05 4.11 -10.07
CA ALA A 69 0.69 3.06 -10.75
C ALA A 69 1.10 3.45 -12.18
N GLU A 70 0.17 3.99 -12.97
CA GLU A 70 0.46 4.46 -14.33
C GLU A 70 1.47 5.61 -14.37
N ALA A 71 1.45 6.50 -13.40
CA ALA A 71 2.43 7.57 -13.29
C ALA A 71 3.82 7.01 -12.90
N MET A 72 3.87 6.10 -11.93
CA MET A 72 5.13 5.54 -11.42
C MET A 72 5.88 4.72 -12.48
N ILE A 73 5.18 3.87 -13.24
CA ILE A 73 5.84 3.02 -14.24
C ILE A 73 6.47 3.83 -15.39
N LYS A 74 6.08 5.09 -15.62
CA LYS A 74 6.72 5.95 -16.60
C LYS A 74 8.16 6.31 -16.23
N LEU A 75 8.46 6.36 -14.92
CA LEU A 75 9.80 6.63 -14.40
C LEU A 75 10.71 5.41 -14.49
N ILE A 76 10.16 4.21 -14.47
CA ILE A 76 10.91 2.95 -14.43
C ILE A 76 11.27 2.50 -15.85
N PRO A 77 12.56 2.42 -16.21
CA PRO A 77 12.99 1.88 -17.51
C PRO A 77 12.78 0.36 -17.60
N ASP A 78 12.77 -0.17 -18.81
CA ASP A 78 12.99 -1.60 -19.02
C ASP A 78 14.41 -2.00 -18.56
N ASN A 79 14.64 -3.27 -18.26
CA ASN A 79 15.90 -3.83 -17.75
C ASN A 79 16.34 -3.27 -16.39
N SER A 80 15.40 -2.84 -15.55
CA SER A 80 15.66 -2.33 -14.20
C SER A 80 15.53 -3.41 -13.14
N SER A 81 16.21 -3.18 -12.02
CA SER A 81 16.09 -3.98 -10.80
C SER A 81 15.30 -3.25 -9.72
N MET A 82 14.46 -3.96 -8.95
CA MET A 82 13.64 -3.30 -7.93
C MET A 82 13.22 -4.18 -6.78
N PHE A 83 13.07 -3.54 -5.62
CA PHE A 83 12.28 -4.07 -4.53
C PHE A 83 10.82 -3.62 -4.66
N ILE A 84 9.88 -4.51 -4.31
CA ILE A 84 8.47 -4.17 -4.17
C ILE A 84 7.97 -4.67 -2.82
N ASN A 85 7.58 -3.71 -1.94
CA ASN A 85 7.12 -4.00 -0.59
C ASN A 85 5.65 -4.46 -0.55
N ILE A 86 5.18 -4.82 0.65
CA ILE A 86 3.80 -5.21 0.95
C ILE A 86 2.84 -4.02 0.74
N GLY A 87 1.66 -4.28 0.19
CA GLY A 87 0.58 -3.28 0.11
C GLY A 87 -0.33 -3.46 -1.09
N THR A 88 -1.59 -3.06 -0.95
CA THR A 88 -2.55 -3.12 -2.06
C THR A 88 -2.24 -2.12 -3.18
N THR A 89 -1.57 -1.01 -2.86
CA THR A 89 -1.08 -0.06 -3.86
C THR A 89 0.09 -0.63 -4.64
N THR A 90 1.02 -1.31 -3.96
CA THR A 90 2.16 -1.98 -4.62
C THR A 90 1.72 -3.15 -5.48
N GLU A 91 0.65 -3.86 -5.12
CA GLU A 91 0.01 -4.87 -5.97
C GLU A 91 -0.60 -4.26 -7.25
N THR A 92 -1.20 -3.06 -7.15
CA THR A 92 -1.70 -2.34 -8.33
C THR A 92 -0.54 -1.89 -9.24
N ILE A 93 0.57 -1.44 -8.65
CA ILE A 93 1.80 -1.10 -9.38
C ILE A 93 2.37 -2.34 -10.06
N ALA A 94 2.39 -3.50 -9.39
CA ALA A 94 2.84 -4.76 -9.98
C ALA A 94 2.06 -5.12 -11.26
N LYS A 95 0.73 -4.94 -11.25
CA LYS A 95 -0.09 -5.14 -12.47
C LYS A 95 0.31 -4.17 -13.59
N ALA A 96 0.57 -2.92 -13.28
CA ALA A 96 1.00 -1.94 -14.29
C ALA A 96 2.40 -2.25 -14.85
N LEU A 97 3.31 -2.78 -14.01
CA LEU A 97 4.66 -3.20 -14.41
C LEU A 97 4.67 -4.32 -15.46
N LEU A 98 3.60 -5.09 -15.63
CA LEU A 98 3.47 -6.08 -16.71
C LEU A 98 3.63 -5.46 -18.12
N LYS A 99 3.50 -4.15 -18.25
CA LYS A 99 3.77 -3.41 -19.49
C LYS A 99 5.26 -3.21 -19.79
N LYS A 100 6.15 -3.46 -18.80
CA LYS A 100 7.61 -3.33 -18.92
C LYS A 100 8.28 -4.63 -19.38
N LYS A 101 9.59 -4.59 -19.63
CA LYS A 101 10.37 -5.73 -20.12
C LYS A 101 11.62 -5.96 -19.27
N ASN A 102 12.01 -7.25 -19.13
CA ASN A 102 13.27 -7.67 -18.54
C ASN A 102 13.53 -7.11 -17.14
N LEU A 103 12.53 -7.16 -16.24
CA LEU A 103 12.69 -6.65 -14.88
C LEU A 103 13.25 -7.73 -13.93
N GLN A 104 14.11 -7.29 -13.00
CA GLN A 104 14.62 -8.08 -11.87
C GLN A 104 13.91 -7.61 -10.61
N ILE A 105 13.11 -8.47 -9.97
CA ILE A 105 12.26 -8.09 -8.85
C ILE A 105 12.60 -8.91 -7.60
N VAL A 106 12.82 -8.24 -6.48
CA VAL A 106 12.81 -8.86 -5.15
C VAL A 106 11.60 -8.32 -4.38
N THR A 107 10.78 -9.23 -3.85
CA THR A 107 9.57 -8.83 -3.13
C THR A 107 9.35 -9.66 -1.86
N ASN A 108 8.75 -9.05 -0.85
CA ASN A 108 8.23 -9.70 0.34
C ASN A 108 6.69 -9.77 0.35
N ASN A 109 6.06 -9.74 -0.84
CA ASN A 109 4.62 -9.80 -1.03
C ASN A 109 4.25 -10.96 -1.96
N LEU A 110 3.54 -11.97 -1.44
CA LEU A 110 3.11 -13.15 -2.20
C LEU A 110 2.24 -12.79 -3.40
N HIS A 111 1.39 -11.77 -3.27
CA HIS A 111 0.51 -11.35 -4.36
C HIS A 111 1.29 -10.67 -5.49
N VAL A 112 2.26 -9.81 -5.14
CA VAL A 112 3.19 -9.21 -6.12
C VAL A 112 3.97 -10.30 -6.86
N ALA A 113 4.53 -11.27 -6.13
CA ALA A 113 5.25 -12.37 -6.74
C ALA A 113 4.36 -13.16 -7.71
N SER A 114 3.13 -13.51 -7.30
CA SER A 114 2.16 -14.20 -8.13
C SER A 114 1.79 -13.43 -9.41
N ILE A 115 1.61 -12.10 -9.31
CA ILE A 115 1.28 -11.25 -10.46
C ILE A 115 2.45 -11.23 -11.47
N LEU A 116 3.66 -10.99 -10.98
CA LEU A 116 4.81 -10.72 -11.84
C LEU A 116 5.46 -11.99 -12.40
N SER A 117 5.37 -13.12 -11.69
CA SER A 117 5.88 -14.42 -12.17
C SER A 117 5.12 -14.98 -13.37
N ALA A 118 3.96 -14.39 -13.70
CA ALA A 118 3.23 -14.74 -14.91
C ALA A 118 3.88 -14.25 -16.22
N LYS A 119 4.94 -13.43 -16.13
CA LYS A 119 5.62 -12.83 -17.28
C LYS A 119 7.02 -13.45 -17.48
N ASP A 120 7.24 -14.09 -18.61
CA ASP A 120 8.42 -14.93 -18.90
C ASP A 120 9.76 -14.16 -18.87
N ASP A 121 9.74 -12.87 -19.22
CA ASP A 121 10.94 -12.03 -19.25
C ASP A 121 11.23 -11.31 -17.90
N PHE A 122 10.48 -11.66 -16.85
CA PHE A 122 10.72 -11.15 -15.51
C PHE A 122 11.43 -12.19 -14.64
N HIS A 123 12.43 -11.76 -13.89
CA HIS A 123 13.05 -12.56 -12.85
C HIS A 123 12.54 -12.14 -11.47
N VAL A 124 11.70 -12.97 -10.87
CA VAL A 124 11.04 -12.67 -9.60
C VAL A 124 11.61 -13.52 -8.48
N ILE A 125 12.18 -12.88 -7.47
CA ILE A 125 12.70 -13.49 -6.26
C ILE A 125 11.80 -13.11 -5.10
N ILE A 126 11.29 -14.10 -4.37
CA ILE A 126 10.51 -13.87 -3.18
C ILE A 126 11.39 -14.01 -1.94
N ALA A 127 11.35 -13.01 -1.04
CA ALA A 127 12.07 -13.07 0.22
C ALA A 127 11.46 -14.14 1.14
N GLY A 128 12.31 -14.95 1.75
CA GLY A 128 11.89 -15.92 2.76
C GLY A 128 11.50 -15.26 4.08
N GLY A 129 10.69 -15.95 4.90
CA GLY A 129 10.29 -15.48 6.23
C GLY A 129 8.91 -15.97 6.65
N GLU A 130 8.34 -15.35 7.69
CA GLU A 130 6.99 -15.63 8.17
C GLU A 130 5.95 -14.98 7.26
N VAL A 131 5.03 -15.78 6.73
CA VAL A 131 3.90 -15.29 5.93
C VAL A 131 2.78 -14.83 6.85
N ARG A 132 2.42 -13.57 6.74
CA ARG A 132 1.29 -12.99 7.45
C ARG A 132 -0.02 -13.35 6.75
N SER A 133 -0.87 -14.14 7.41
CA SER A 133 -2.08 -14.75 6.82
C SER A 133 -3.09 -13.72 6.29
N ARG A 134 -3.16 -12.54 6.90
CA ARG A 134 -4.17 -11.52 6.55
C ARG A 134 -3.98 -10.88 5.16
N ASP A 135 -2.74 -10.80 4.64
CA ASP A 135 -2.43 -10.06 3.41
C ASP A 135 -1.27 -10.64 2.59
N GLY A 136 -0.77 -11.83 2.93
CA GLY A 136 0.31 -12.48 2.20
C GLY A 136 1.66 -11.76 2.27
N GLY A 137 1.82 -10.83 3.20
CA GLY A 137 3.08 -10.15 3.44
C GLY A 137 4.08 -11.07 4.17
N ILE A 138 5.34 -11.05 3.76
CA ILE A 138 6.42 -11.82 4.39
C ILE A 138 7.21 -10.84 5.27
N VAL A 139 7.36 -11.18 6.55
CA VAL A 139 7.93 -10.30 7.58
C VAL A 139 8.90 -11.04 8.48
N GLY A 140 9.65 -10.28 9.26
CA GLY A 140 10.58 -10.80 10.26
C GLY A 140 12.05 -10.60 9.91
N GLU A 141 12.92 -11.05 10.82
CA GLU A 141 14.37 -10.84 10.71
C GLU A 141 14.96 -11.56 9.50
N ALA A 142 14.53 -12.79 9.20
CA ALA A 142 15.01 -13.55 8.04
C ALA A 142 14.69 -12.80 6.72
N THR A 143 13.50 -12.18 6.62
CA THR A 143 13.11 -11.37 5.46
C THR A 143 13.99 -10.14 5.33
N ARG A 144 14.23 -9.43 6.45
CA ARG A 144 15.12 -8.28 6.49
C ARG A 144 16.54 -8.65 6.05
N ASP A 145 17.10 -9.72 6.60
CA ASP A 145 18.46 -10.17 6.32
C ASP A 145 18.59 -10.64 4.86
N PHE A 146 17.55 -11.22 4.30
CA PHE A 146 17.48 -11.56 2.87
C PHE A 146 17.53 -10.31 1.98
N ILE A 147 16.71 -9.28 2.26
CA ILE A 147 16.69 -8.02 1.53
C ILE A 147 18.07 -7.34 1.54
N ASN A 148 18.77 -7.40 2.67
CA ASN A 148 20.10 -6.78 2.84
C ASN A 148 21.20 -7.41 1.97
N GLN A 149 20.96 -8.55 1.31
CA GLN A 149 21.91 -9.17 0.39
C GLN A 149 21.89 -8.55 -1.02
N PHE A 150 20.91 -7.66 -1.29
CA PHE A 150 20.73 -7.06 -2.61
C PHE A 150 20.94 -5.55 -2.57
N LYS A 151 21.30 -4.99 -3.71
CA LYS A 151 21.27 -3.55 -4.00
C LYS A 151 20.52 -3.37 -5.31
N MET A 152 19.41 -2.63 -5.30
CA MET A 152 18.53 -2.48 -6.45
C MET A 152 18.44 -1.03 -6.92
N ASP A 153 18.08 -0.82 -8.18
CA ASP A 153 17.90 0.51 -8.75
C ASP A 153 16.76 1.25 -8.06
N PHE A 154 15.63 0.54 -7.82
CA PHE A 154 14.43 1.12 -7.23
C PHE A 154 13.94 0.36 -5.99
N GLY A 155 13.34 1.09 -5.06
CA GLY A 155 12.56 0.54 -3.97
C GLY A 155 11.14 1.11 -4.01
N ILE A 156 10.17 0.26 -4.33
CA ILE A 156 8.75 0.65 -4.39
C ILE A 156 8.12 0.32 -3.04
N ILE A 157 7.71 1.35 -2.30
CA ILE A 157 7.09 1.23 -0.99
C ILE A 157 5.71 1.87 -0.96
N GLY A 158 4.77 1.21 -0.28
CA GLY A 158 3.53 1.81 0.17
C GLY A 158 3.65 2.25 1.61
N ILE A 159 2.64 2.96 2.11
CA ILE A 159 2.58 3.43 3.49
C ILE A 159 1.16 3.39 4.03
N SER A 160 1.00 3.17 5.33
CA SER A 160 -0.31 3.18 5.98
C SER A 160 -0.76 4.57 6.38
N GLY A 161 0.16 5.47 6.71
CA GLY A 161 -0.14 6.87 7.05
C GLY A 161 1.06 7.78 6.88
N ILE A 162 0.77 9.06 6.58
CA ILE A 162 1.74 10.15 6.52
C ILE A 162 1.25 11.23 7.48
N HIS A 163 2.01 11.43 8.56
CA HIS A 163 1.68 12.45 9.56
C HIS A 163 2.05 13.85 9.05
N ASN A 164 1.45 14.89 9.64
CA ASN A 164 1.65 16.28 9.21
C ASN A 164 3.10 16.79 9.34
N ASP A 165 3.92 16.13 10.17
CA ASP A 165 5.37 16.40 10.31
C ASP A 165 6.24 15.67 9.27
N GLY A 166 5.61 14.98 8.31
CA GLY A 166 6.28 14.18 7.30
C GLY A 166 6.67 12.77 7.75
N SER A 167 6.34 12.36 8.98
CA SER A 167 6.60 10.99 9.45
C SER A 167 5.81 9.98 8.66
N LEU A 168 6.48 8.96 8.14
CA LEU A 168 5.89 7.78 7.53
C LEU A 168 5.54 6.77 8.61
N LEU A 169 4.28 6.35 8.67
CA LEU A 169 3.73 5.54 9.75
C LEU A 169 3.10 4.24 9.24
N ASP A 170 3.27 3.16 10.03
CA ASP A 170 2.64 1.87 9.78
C ASP A 170 2.16 1.20 11.07
N PHE A 171 1.49 0.04 10.96
CA PHE A 171 0.88 -0.69 12.09
C PHE A 171 1.72 -1.86 12.59
N ASP A 172 2.63 -2.40 11.78
CA ASP A 172 3.40 -3.61 12.11
C ASP A 172 4.91 -3.31 12.14
N TYR A 173 5.50 -3.41 13.33
CA TYR A 173 6.93 -3.20 13.53
C TYR A 173 7.80 -4.11 12.65
N ARG A 174 7.40 -5.36 12.44
CA ARG A 174 8.17 -6.33 11.64
C ARG A 174 8.16 -5.94 10.16
N GLU A 175 7.02 -5.43 9.66
CA GLU A 175 6.91 -4.86 8.30
C GLU A 175 7.78 -3.63 8.14
N VAL A 176 7.75 -2.73 9.11
CA VAL A 176 8.58 -1.51 9.13
C VAL A 176 10.07 -1.84 9.02
N ARG A 177 10.57 -2.85 9.74
CA ARG A 177 11.97 -3.27 9.68
C ARG A 177 12.38 -3.73 8.27
N VAL A 178 11.51 -4.47 7.58
CA VAL A 178 11.76 -4.89 6.19
C VAL A 178 11.72 -3.69 5.24
N ALA A 179 10.74 -2.80 5.39
CA ALA A 179 10.63 -1.60 4.56
C ALA A 179 11.85 -0.67 4.72
N GLN A 180 12.38 -0.52 5.94
CA GLN A 180 13.62 0.23 6.18
C GLN A 180 14.82 -0.38 5.46
N SER A 181 14.92 -1.71 5.40
CA SER A 181 15.97 -2.38 4.63
C SER A 181 15.82 -2.17 3.12
N ILE A 182 14.60 -2.16 2.61
CA ILE A 182 14.32 -1.81 1.21
C ILE A 182 14.80 -0.40 0.91
N ILE A 183 14.43 0.59 1.73
CA ILE A 183 14.88 1.99 1.58
C ILE A 183 16.40 2.07 1.56
N ALA A 184 17.08 1.45 2.51
CA ALA A 184 18.54 1.51 2.65
C ALA A 184 19.30 0.85 1.49
N ASN A 185 18.66 -0.10 0.78
CA ASN A 185 19.29 -0.87 -0.29
C ASN A 185 18.77 -0.50 -1.69
N SER A 186 18.04 0.59 -1.84
CA SER A 186 17.53 1.10 -3.11
C SER A 186 18.36 2.29 -3.59
N GLY A 187 18.58 2.38 -4.89
CA GLY A 187 19.20 3.54 -5.55
C GLY A 187 18.25 4.74 -5.57
N GLN A 188 16.98 4.49 -5.82
CA GLN A 188 15.90 5.47 -5.71
C GLN A 188 14.71 4.86 -4.98
N VAL A 189 14.12 5.62 -4.06
CA VAL A 189 12.94 5.22 -3.28
C VAL A 189 11.70 5.88 -3.85
N LEU A 190 10.76 5.05 -4.32
CA LEU A 190 9.48 5.47 -4.89
C LEU A 190 8.37 5.19 -3.88
N LEU A 191 7.85 6.23 -3.24
CA LEU A 191 6.73 6.13 -2.29
C LEU A 191 5.40 6.28 -3.01
N ALA A 192 4.52 5.29 -2.87
CA ALA A 192 3.15 5.31 -3.38
C ALA A 192 2.15 5.53 -2.25
N ALA A 193 1.44 6.66 -2.27
CA ALA A 193 0.47 7.01 -1.25
C ALA A 193 -0.72 7.77 -1.86
N ASP A 194 -1.91 7.18 -1.86
CA ASP A 194 -3.12 7.90 -2.21
C ASP A 194 -3.46 8.99 -1.17
N HIS A 195 -4.30 9.95 -1.55
CA HIS A 195 -4.69 11.09 -0.69
C HIS A 195 -5.20 10.67 0.70
N SER A 196 -5.77 9.48 0.84
CA SER A 196 -6.29 8.99 2.13
C SER A 196 -5.21 8.68 3.16
N LYS A 197 -3.95 8.63 2.76
CA LYS A 197 -2.81 8.37 3.65
C LYS A 197 -2.32 9.62 4.38
N PHE A 198 -2.55 10.80 3.82
CA PHE A 198 -2.17 12.06 4.45
C PHE A 198 -3.05 12.37 5.67
N GLY A 199 -2.41 12.73 6.78
CA GLY A 199 -3.06 12.96 8.07
C GLY A 199 -3.59 11.69 8.76
N ARG A 200 -3.33 10.48 8.20
CA ARG A 200 -3.66 9.22 8.86
C ARG A 200 -2.58 8.84 9.85
N ASN A 201 -2.98 8.48 11.08
CA ASN A 201 -2.08 8.05 12.13
C ASN A 201 -1.92 6.53 12.17
N ALA A 202 -0.73 6.07 12.56
CA ALA A 202 -0.41 4.69 12.91
C ALA A 202 0.74 4.69 13.92
N MET A 203 0.88 3.62 14.70
CA MET A 203 1.72 3.65 15.91
C MET A 203 3.22 3.43 15.68
N VAL A 204 3.61 2.89 14.51
CA VAL A 204 5.01 2.54 14.24
C VAL A 204 5.61 3.50 13.22
N ARG A 205 6.69 4.18 13.58
CA ARG A 205 7.40 5.07 12.66
C ARG A 205 8.31 4.25 11.74
N LEU A 206 8.09 4.37 10.43
CA LEU A 206 8.96 3.81 9.40
C LEU A 206 10.15 4.73 9.14
N GLY A 207 9.91 6.02 9.00
CA GLY A 207 10.90 7.02 8.65
C GLY A 207 10.26 8.38 8.41
N ASN A 208 10.79 9.14 7.47
CA ASN A 208 10.27 10.43 7.06
C ASN A 208 10.12 10.49 5.53
N ILE A 209 9.16 11.26 5.04
CA ILE A 209 8.87 11.43 3.60
C ILE A 209 10.09 11.93 2.80
N THR A 210 11.01 12.62 3.45
CA THR A 210 12.28 13.09 2.85
C THR A 210 13.24 11.97 2.46
N GLN A 211 12.98 10.73 2.89
CA GLN A 211 13.75 9.55 2.48
C GLN A 211 13.27 8.97 1.14
N ALA A 212 12.14 9.45 0.61
CA ALA A 212 11.67 9.10 -0.71
C ALA A 212 12.23 10.10 -1.75
N ASP A 213 12.82 9.57 -2.82
CA ASP A 213 13.28 10.40 -3.95
C ASP A 213 12.09 10.92 -4.76
N HIS A 214 11.02 10.10 -4.84
CA HIS A 214 9.78 10.47 -5.50
C HIS A 214 8.56 10.03 -4.68
N VAL A 215 7.58 10.92 -4.57
CA VAL A 215 6.28 10.63 -3.96
C VAL A 215 5.21 10.67 -5.03
N PHE A 216 4.52 9.55 -5.22
CA PHE A 216 3.41 9.42 -6.15
C PHE A 216 2.10 9.46 -5.39
N THR A 217 1.27 10.45 -5.70
CA THR A 217 -0.07 10.63 -5.11
C THR A 217 -1.06 11.03 -6.20
N ASP A 218 -2.33 10.72 -5.98
CA ASP A 218 -3.41 11.09 -6.89
C ASP A 218 -3.90 12.52 -6.67
N GLN A 219 -3.69 13.06 -5.47
CA GLN A 219 -4.07 14.41 -5.09
C GLN A 219 -3.10 14.94 -4.05
N LEU A 220 -2.66 16.18 -4.19
CA LEU A 220 -1.85 16.88 -3.18
C LEU A 220 -2.69 17.17 -1.94
N PRO A 221 -2.10 17.07 -0.71
CA PRO A 221 -2.79 17.35 0.54
C PRO A 221 -3.12 18.83 0.74
#